data_303de5e8e6c831193c162617641b52c3
#
_entry.id   303de5e8e6c831193c162617641b52c3
#
_cell.length_a   1.000
_cell.length_b   1.000
_cell.length_c   1.000
_cell.angle_alpha   90.00
_cell.angle_beta   90.00
_cell.angle_gamma   90.00
#
_symmetry.space_group_name_H-M   'P 1'
#
loop_
_entity.id
_entity.type
_entity.pdbx_description
1 polymer ?
#
loop_
_entity_poly.entity_id
_entity_poly.type
_entity_poly.pdbx_seq_one_letter_code
_entity_poly.pdbx_strand_id
1 'polypeptide(L)'
;QAELDSVEANENNINMQVDQRMNEVIAQIGSEEKVAEYYGKSIKVLKEELREQAREQMKVQQVQHSIVSSNKITPSDVRKYWEKEAAETELPIVPTKVEIELLAIEPRMSIKEVEDLKSKLREYKNRVENEDASFSMLATLYSDDMGSARNGGELGFMGKGQLVPEFANELFAMSDPKRLSRIVESEYGFHLIQFIERRGDKINCRHILLKPKISIEAKQKTKEKLDSIVTLLRTNKMTMEEAVAKYSTDKDTRNNAGLMENMKDGSSKFEYQALPADISRAAYNMNVGEFSEPFFMENSKGHQVCAVIRLKSKTEQHRASLEQDYQMMKAIVQEKKNQTTLENWIKKKQGETYTRISSDLKGCDWKYGNWNFSDK
;
A
#
# COMPACT_ATOMS: atom_id res chain seq x y z
N GLN A 1 -30.41 -4.20 -14.55
CA GLN A 1 -30.58 -2.74 -14.44
C GLN A 1 -29.41 -1.98 -15.04
N ALA A 2 -28.14 -2.41 -14.77
CA ALA A 2 -26.95 -1.77 -15.34
C ALA A 2 -27.01 -1.68 -16.88
N GLU A 3 -27.50 -2.72 -17.54
CA GLU A 3 -27.71 -2.73 -19.00
C GLU A 3 -28.81 -1.76 -19.43
N LEU A 4 -29.91 -1.70 -18.69
CA LEU A 4 -31.01 -0.75 -18.96
C LEU A 4 -30.58 0.71 -18.80
N ASP A 5 -29.71 0.97 -17.85
CA ASP A 5 -29.19 2.31 -17.57
C ASP A 5 -27.92 2.63 -18.39
N SER A 6 -27.50 1.75 -19.32
CA SER A 6 -26.31 1.90 -20.15
C SER A 6 -25.06 2.24 -19.34
N VAL A 7 -24.87 1.56 -18.20
CA VAL A 7 -23.73 1.76 -17.31
C VAL A 7 -22.49 1.13 -17.95
N GLU A 8 -21.50 1.96 -18.29
CA GLU A 8 -20.24 1.52 -18.86
C GLU A 8 -19.18 1.37 -17.76
N ALA A 9 -18.46 0.25 -17.79
CA ALA A 9 -17.34 0.03 -16.90
C ALA A 9 -16.05 0.64 -17.50
N ASN A 10 -15.19 1.19 -16.64
CA ASN A 10 -13.92 1.73 -17.09
C ASN A 10 -12.92 0.59 -17.35
N GLU A 11 -12.76 0.21 -18.61
CA GLU A 11 -11.89 -0.90 -19.04
C GLU A 11 -10.42 -0.72 -18.66
N ASN A 12 -9.91 0.52 -18.62
CA ASN A 12 -8.54 0.79 -18.20
C ASN A 12 -8.33 0.44 -16.71
N ASN A 13 -9.28 0.82 -15.86
CA ASN A 13 -9.21 0.48 -14.43
C ASN A 13 -9.34 -1.04 -14.21
N ILE A 14 -10.22 -1.70 -14.96
CA ILE A 14 -10.39 -3.16 -14.89
C ILE A 14 -9.09 -3.85 -15.28
N ASN A 15 -8.49 -3.48 -16.41
CA ASN A 15 -7.24 -4.08 -16.85
C ASN A 15 -6.11 -3.90 -15.82
N MET A 16 -5.99 -2.71 -15.26
CA MET A 16 -4.98 -2.42 -14.23
C MET A 16 -5.18 -3.27 -12.97
N GLN A 17 -6.41 -3.39 -12.47
CA GLN A 17 -6.73 -4.20 -11.29
C GLN A 17 -6.49 -5.69 -11.55
N VAL A 18 -6.88 -6.20 -12.72
CA VAL A 18 -6.68 -7.61 -13.09
C VAL A 18 -5.20 -7.93 -13.26
N ASP A 19 -4.42 -7.05 -13.89
CA ASP A 19 -2.99 -7.24 -14.04
C ASP A 19 -2.27 -7.22 -12.68
N GLN A 20 -2.63 -6.29 -11.80
CA GLN A 20 -2.11 -6.24 -10.43
C GLN A 20 -2.45 -7.52 -9.66
N ARG A 21 -3.71 -7.95 -9.68
CA ARG A 21 -4.16 -9.17 -8.99
C ARG A 21 -3.46 -10.41 -9.52
N MET A 22 -3.29 -10.50 -10.83
CA MET A 22 -2.59 -11.63 -11.44
C MET A 22 -1.10 -11.65 -11.07
N ASN A 23 -0.44 -10.49 -11.05
CA ASN A 23 0.95 -10.39 -10.62
C ASN A 23 1.13 -10.81 -9.15
N GLU A 24 0.19 -10.45 -8.26
CA GLU A 24 0.18 -10.91 -6.87
C GLU A 24 0.07 -12.45 -6.77
N VAL A 25 -0.84 -13.04 -7.55
CA VAL A 25 -1.02 -14.51 -7.60
C VAL A 25 0.24 -15.19 -8.15
N ILE A 26 0.84 -14.66 -9.22
CA ILE A 26 2.09 -15.19 -9.79
C ILE A 26 3.23 -15.10 -8.76
N ALA A 27 3.33 -13.98 -8.04
CA ALA A 27 4.34 -13.80 -7.00
C ALA A 27 4.18 -14.80 -5.83
N GLN A 28 2.95 -15.14 -5.46
CA GLN A 28 2.66 -16.12 -4.40
C GLN A 28 2.94 -17.57 -4.83
N ILE A 29 2.59 -17.93 -6.06
CA ILE A 29 2.71 -19.32 -6.58
C ILE A 29 4.10 -19.56 -7.20
N GLY A 30 4.74 -18.49 -7.70
CA GLY A 30 6.13 -18.48 -8.14
C GLY A 30 6.36 -18.35 -9.65
N SER A 31 5.41 -18.75 -10.53
CA SER A 31 5.51 -18.51 -11.99
C SER A 31 4.16 -18.62 -12.69
N GLU A 32 4.06 -18.07 -13.90
CA GLU A 32 2.85 -18.16 -14.73
C GLU A 32 2.48 -19.61 -15.05
N GLU A 33 3.48 -20.47 -15.31
CA GLU A 33 3.26 -21.89 -15.62
C GLU A 33 2.63 -22.62 -14.42
N LYS A 34 3.14 -22.38 -13.21
CA LYS A 34 2.58 -22.99 -12.00
C LYS A 34 1.17 -22.49 -11.69
N VAL A 35 0.88 -21.21 -11.97
CA VAL A 35 -0.48 -20.68 -11.85
C VAL A 35 -1.41 -21.36 -12.85
N ALA A 36 -0.98 -21.51 -14.11
CA ALA A 36 -1.76 -22.20 -15.13
C ALA A 36 -2.01 -23.67 -14.79
N GLU A 37 -1.02 -24.37 -14.23
CA GLU A 37 -1.13 -25.74 -13.75
C GLU A 37 -2.10 -25.84 -12.56
N TYR A 38 -1.95 -24.96 -11.57
CA TYR A 38 -2.80 -24.95 -10.37
C TYR A 38 -4.29 -24.72 -10.68
N TYR A 39 -4.59 -23.78 -11.59
CA TYR A 39 -5.97 -23.48 -11.98
C TYR A 39 -6.48 -24.33 -13.15
N GLY A 40 -5.64 -25.11 -13.81
CA GLY A 40 -6.00 -25.89 -14.99
C GLY A 40 -6.38 -25.05 -16.22
N LYS A 41 -5.96 -23.79 -16.28
CA LYS A 41 -6.32 -22.80 -17.31
C LYS A 41 -5.11 -21.93 -17.66
N SER A 42 -5.04 -21.48 -18.92
CA SER A 42 -3.99 -20.53 -19.30
C SER A 42 -4.17 -19.16 -18.61
N ILE A 43 -3.07 -18.43 -18.39
CA ILE A 43 -3.09 -17.08 -17.79
C ILE A 43 -4.03 -16.13 -18.56
N LYS A 44 -4.08 -16.26 -19.90
CA LYS A 44 -4.97 -15.45 -20.73
C LYS A 44 -6.45 -15.69 -20.40
N VAL A 45 -6.85 -16.95 -20.22
CA VAL A 45 -8.22 -17.32 -19.84
C VAL A 45 -8.55 -16.84 -18.44
N LEU A 46 -7.63 -17.02 -17.48
CA LEU A 46 -7.81 -16.53 -16.11
C LEU A 46 -7.97 -15.02 -16.06
N LYS A 47 -7.14 -14.27 -16.81
CA LYS A 47 -7.27 -12.80 -16.89
C LYS A 47 -8.60 -12.39 -17.50
N GLU A 48 -9.11 -13.09 -18.50
CA GLU A 48 -10.39 -12.76 -19.11
C GLU A 48 -11.57 -13.03 -18.16
N GLU A 49 -11.55 -14.17 -17.45
CA GLU A 49 -12.55 -14.46 -16.41
C GLU A 49 -12.53 -13.40 -15.30
N LEU A 50 -11.35 -12.98 -14.85
CA LEU A 50 -11.21 -11.91 -13.85
C LEU A 50 -11.71 -10.55 -14.38
N ARG A 51 -11.47 -10.24 -15.67
CA ARG A 51 -12.01 -9.01 -16.28
C ARG A 51 -13.53 -9.02 -16.31
N GLU A 52 -14.13 -10.14 -16.69
CA GLU A 52 -15.58 -10.27 -16.73
C GLU A 52 -16.19 -10.09 -15.34
N GLN A 53 -15.63 -10.76 -14.32
CA GLN A 53 -16.07 -10.60 -12.94
C GLN A 53 -15.90 -9.15 -12.45
N ALA A 54 -14.76 -8.52 -12.73
CA ALA A 54 -14.52 -7.13 -12.35
C ALA A 54 -15.47 -6.16 -13.05
N ARG A 55 -15.78 -6.39 -14.33
CA ARG A 55 -16.75 -5.60 -15.11
C ARG A 55 -18.14 -5.67 -14.50
N GLU A 56 -18.63 -6.88 -14.21
CA GLU A 56 -19.93 -7.08 -13.59
C GLU A 56 -19.98 -6.45 -12.19
N GLN A 57 -18.96 -6.64 -11.38
CA GLN A 57 -18.89 -6.04 -10.05
C GLN A 57 -18.89 -4.52 -10.11
N MET A 58 -18.14 -3.93 -11.04
CA MET A 58 -18.08 -2.47 -11.24
C MET A 58 -19.46 -1.92 -11.67
N LYS A 59 -20.15 -2.58 -12.60
CA LYS A 59 -21.51 -2.19 -13.00
C LYS A 59 -22.48 -2.22 -11.83
N VAL A 60 -22.43 -3.29 -11.01
CA VAL A 60 -23.25 -3.40 -9.80
C VAL A 60 -22.97 -2.27 -8.83
N GLN A 61 -21.70 -1.97 -8.56
CA GLN A 61 -21.30 -0.87 -7.68
C GLN A 61 -21.76 0.50 -8.19
N GLN A 62 -21.67 0.75 -9.49
CA GLN A 62 -22.12 2.01 -10.08
C GLN A 62 -23.65 2.18 -9.97
N VAL A 63 -24.43 1.12 -10.22
CA VAL A 63 -25.87 1.15 -10.02
C VAL A 63 -26.21 1.40 -8.55
N GLN A 64 -25.58 0.67 -7.64
CA GLN A 64 -25.78 0.88 -6.19
C GLN A 64 -25.44 2.32 -5.79
N HIS A 65 -24.31 2.84 -6.28
CA HIS A 65 -23.91 4.23 -6.03
C HIS A 65 -24.94 5.23 -6.56
N SER A 66 -25.44 5.03 -7.78
CA SER A 66 -26.46 5.92 -8.37
C SER A 66 -27.75 5.97 -7.54
N ILE A 67 -28.20 4.81 -7.04
CA ILE A 67 -29.41 4.69 -6.21
C ILE A 67 -29.26 5.48 -4.91
N VAL A 68 -28.09 5.42 -4.27
CA VAL A 68 -27.85 6.03 -2.96
C VAL A 68 -27.23 7.43 -3.01
N SER A 69 -26.80 7.89 -4.18
CA SER A 69 -26.08 9.17 -4.37
C SER A 69 -26.88 10.40 -3.93
N SER A 70 -28.20 10.31 -3.99
CA SER A 70 -29.12 11.38 -3.53
C SER A 70 -29.32 11.41 -2.02
N ASN A 71 -28.87 10.41 -1.26
CA ASN A 71 -29.03 10.32 0.17
C ASN A 71 -28.15 11.37 0.87
N LYS A 72 -28.74 12.46 1.32
CA LYS A 72 -28.08 13.45 2.16
C LYS A 72 -28.41 13.19 3.63
N ILE A 73 -27.40 13.22 4.48
CA ILE A 73 -27.56 13.15 5.94
C ILE A 73 -27.46 14.53 6.52
N THR A 74 -28.48 14.91 7.27
CA THR A 74 -28.51 16.17 8.01
C THR A 74 -28.05 15.97 9.47
N PRO A 75 -27.61 17.02 10.16
CA PRO A 75 -27.32 16.93 11.60
C PRO A 75 -28.52 16.42 12.43
N SER A 76 -29.73 16.74 12.01
CA SER A 76 -30.95 16.25 12.66
C SER A 76 -31.11 14.74 12.53
N ASP A 77 -30.76 14.16 11.36
CA ASP A 77 -30.82 12.71 11.16
C ASP A 77 -29.84 11.98 12.07
N VAL A 78 -28.62 12.54 12.22
CA VAL A 78 -27.60 11.97 13.12
C VAL A 78 -28.07 12.04 14.57
N ARG A 79 -28.64 13.18 15.00
CA ARG A 79 -29.14 13.34 16.37
C ARG A 79 -30.29 12.38 16.68
N LYS A 80 -31.28 12.27 15.78
CA LYS A 80 -32.42 11.35 15.96
C LYS A 80 -31.97 9.90 16.04
N TYR A 81 -31.00 9.51 15.18
CA TYR A 81 -30.43 8.18 15.21
C TYR A 81 -29.75 7.92 16.56
N TRP A 82 -28.92 8.87 17.01
CA TRP A 82 -28.22 8.81 18.29
C TRP A 82 -29.20 8.62 19.47
N GLU A 83 -30.23 9.46 19.55
CA GLU A 83 -31.22 9.41 20.63
C GLU A 83 -31.94 8.04 20.66
N LYS A 84 -32.25 7.49 19.49
CA LYS A 84 -32.86 6.18 19.36
C LYS A 84 -31.92 5.06 19.81
N GLU A 85 -30.71 5.02 19.28
CA GLU A 85 -29.72 3.97 19.61
C GLU A 85 -29.33 4.03 21.10
N ALA A 86 -29.14 5.23 21.64
CA ALA A 86 -28.83 5.41 23.05
C ALA A 86 -29.94 4.92 23.99
N ALA A 87 -31.18 4.92 23.51
CA ALA A 87 -32.34 4.44 24.27
C ALA A 87 -32.55 2.91 24.12
N GLU A 88 -32.27 2.31 22.97
CA GLU A 88 -32.59 0.94 22.61
C GLU A 88 -31.40 -0.03 22.69
N THR A 89 -30.19 0.46 22.53
CA THR A 89 -28.97 -0.38 22.45
C THR A 89 -27.80 0.23 23.19
N GLU A 90 -26.77 -0.58 23.48
CA GLU A 90 -25.50 -0.04 23.97
C GLU A 90 -24.76 0.69 22.84
N LEU A 91 -24.37 1.94 23.12
CA LEU A 91 -23.58 2.74 22.19
C LEU A 91 -22.24 2.06 21.90
N PRO A 92 -21.74 2.14 20.65
CA PRO A 92 -20.48 1.52 20.28
C PRO A 92 -19.34 2.07 21.11
N ILE A 93 -18.40 1.18 21.45
CA ILE A 93 -17.15 1.55 22.10
C ILE A 93 -16.20 2.06 21.04
N VAL A 94 -15.72 3.28 21.22
CA VAL A 94 -14.63 3.87 20.41
C VAL A 94 -13.32 3.49 21.07
N PRO A 95 -12.43 2.77 20.37
CA PRO A 95 -11.15 2.37 20.92
C PRO A 95 -10.24 3.58 21.16
N THR A 96 -9.22 3.40 22.00
CA THR A 96 -8.17 4.41 22.20
C THR A 96 -7.52 4.75 20.86
N LYS A 97 -7.43 6.05 20.57
CA LYS A 97 -6.76 6.59 19.38
C LYS A 97 -5.63 7.55 19.80
N VAL A 98 -4.55 7.52 19.05
CA VAL A 98 -3.37 8.36 19.27
C VAL A 98 -2.99 9.11 18.01
N GLU A 99 -2.42 10.32 18.19
CA GLU A 99 -1.74 11.06 17.14
C GLU A 99 -0.24 11.06 17.44
N ILE A 100 0.55 10.70 16.44
CA ILE A 100 2.00 10.51 16.55
C ILE A 100 2.70 11.50 15.63
N GLU A 101 3.70 12.20 16.16
CA GLU A 101 4.69 12.92 15.38
C GLU A 101 5.98 12.11 15.33
N LEU A 102 6.50 11.90 14.13
CA LEU A 102 7.67 11.08 13.82
C LEU A 102 8.84 11.95 13.36
N LEU A 103 9.99 11.79 13.99
CA LEU A 103 11.28 12.26 13.50
C LEU A 103 12.12 11.03 13.18
N ALA A 104 12.40 10.78 11.91
CA ALA A 104 13.20 9.65 11.49
C ALA A 104 14.41 10.11 10.67
N ILE A 105 15.57 9.55 10.99
CA ILE A 105 16.85 9.82 10.31
C ILE A 105 17.38 8.50 9.76
N GLU A 106 17.59 8.46 8.45
CA GLU A 106 18.26 7.34 7.80
C GLU A 106 19.77 7.42 8.09
N PRO A 107 20.37 6.34 8.66
CA PRO A 107 21.80 6.29 8.86
C PRO A 107 22.52 6.40 7.51
N ARG A 108 23.46 7.33 7.42
CA ARG A 108 24.24 7.52 6.19
C ARG A 108 25.46 6.61 6.22
N MET A 109 25.67 5.92 5.12
CA MET A 109 26.90 5.19 4.88
C MET A 109 28.11 6.13 4.87
N SER A 110 29.25 5.62 5.31
CA SER A 110 30.52 6.30 5.09
C SER A 110 30.91 6.29 3.61
N ILE A 111 31.71 7.25 3.19
CA ILE A 111 32.22 7.31 1.82
C ILE A 111 32.96 6.00 1.47
N LYS A 112 33.64 5.39 2.43
CA LYS A 112 34.36 4.12 2.27
C LYS A 112 33.40 2.97 1.95
N GLU A 113 32.30 2.84 2.67
CA GLU A 113 31.28 1.78 2.43
C GLU A 113 30.65 1.91 1.04
N VAL A 114 30.38 3.15 0.59
CA VAL A 114 29.88 3.42 -0.76
C VAL A 114 30.90 2.98 -1.81
N GLU A 115 32.17 3.33 -1.61
CA GLU A 115 33.25 2.99 -2.55
C GLU A 115 33.52 1.47 -2.58
N ASP A 116 33.43 0.79 -1.46
CA ASP A 116 33.55 -0.67 -1.38
C ASP A 116 32.43 -1.38 -2.19
N LEU A 117 31.18 -0.89 -2.14
CA LEU A 117 30.09 -1.42 -2.96
C LEU A 117 30.29 -1.14 -4.44
N LYS A 118 30.70 0.09 -4.79
CA LYS A 118 31.02 0.45 -6.18
C LYS A 118 32.20 -0.37 -6.72
N SER A 119 33.18 -0.64 -5.87
CA SER A 119 34.36 -1.47 -6.25
C SER A 119 33.94 -2.91 -6.52
N LYS A 120 33.05 -3.51 -5.71
CA LYS A 120 32.49 -4.85 -5.98
C LYS A 120 31.75 -4.90 -7.31
N LEU A 121 30.89 -3.90 -7.61
CA LEU A 121 30.18 -3.87 -8.89
C LEU A 121 31.14 -3.67 -10.07
N ARG A 122 32.23 -2.90 -9.91
CA ARG A 122 33.31 -2.80 -10.94
C ARG A 122 34.00 -4.15 -11.15
N GLU A 123 34.30 -4.87 -10.06
CA GLU A 123 34.86 -6.22 -10.15
C GLU A 123 33.89 -7.16 -10.91
N TYR A 124 32.59 -7.17 -10.57
CA TYR A 124 31.62 -7.99 -11.30
C TYR A 124 31.54 -7.61 -12.78
N LYS A 125 31.55 -6.31 -13.07
CA LYS A 125 31.59 -5.81 -14.45
C LYS A 125 32.82 -6.34 -15.20
N ASN A 126 34.01 -6.22 -14.63
CA ASN A 126 35.25 -6.71 -15.24
C ASN A 126 35.24 -8.22 -15.48
N ARG A 127 34.70 -9.00 -14.53
CA ARG A 127 34.56 -10.47 -14.66
C ARG A 127 33.65 -10.86 -15.81
N VAL A 128 32.57 -10.10 -16.06
CA VAL A 128 31.67 -10.35 -17.20
C VAL A 128 32.32 -9.91 -18.50
N GLU A 129 32.94 -8.74 -18.55
CA GLU A 129 33.61 -8.19 -19.76
C GLU A 129 34.82 -9.03 -20.20
N ASN A 130 35.50 -9.69 -19.25
CA ASN A 130 36.63 -10.60 -19.52
C ASN A 130 36.15 -12.06 -19.76
N GLU A 131 34.85 -12.32 -19.78
CA GLU A 131 34.27 -13.65 -19.93
C GLU A 131 34.63 -14.67 -18.81
N ASP A 132 35.14 -14.18 -17.66
CA ASP A 132 35.44 -15.01 -16.48
C ASP A 132 34.20 -15.51 -15.75
N ALA A 133 33.05 -14.85 -15.92
CA ALA A 133 31.78 -15.21 -15.34
C ALA A 133 30.59 -14.69 -16.15
N SER A 134 29.48 -15.42 -16.19
CA SER A 134 28.27 -14.89 -16.79
C SER A 134 27.56 -13.89 -15.86
N PHE A 135 26.93 -12.88 -16.44
CA PHE A 135 26.15 -11.89 -15.68
C PHE A 135 25.05 -12.57 -14.84
N SER A 136 24.35 -13.53 -15.41
CA SER A 136 23.30 -14.30 -14.76
C SER A 136 23.81 -15.05 -13.52
N MET A 137 24.99 -15.66 -13.59
CA MET A 137 25.61 -16.35 -12.44
C MET A 137 25.93 -15.36 -11.32
N LEU A 138 26.54 -14.21 -11.66
CA LEU A 138 26.87 -13.19 -10.66
C LEU A 138 25.60 -12.57 -10.02
N ALA A 139 24.54 -12.35 -10.82
CA ALA A 139 23.26 -11.87 -10.31
C ALA A 139 22.63 -12.86 -9.33
N THR A 140 22.64 -14.16 -9.66
CA THR A 140 22.10 -15.20 -8.78
C THR A 140 22.87 -15.31 -7.45
N LEU A 141 24.20 -15.13 -7.48
CA LEU A 141 25.05 -15.29 -6.29
C LEU A 141 25.11 -14.05 -5.41
N TYR A 142 25.07 -12.86 -6.00
CA TYR A 142 25.45 -11.63 -5.31
C TYR A 142 24.41 -10.51 -5.33
N SER A 143 23.33 -10.62 -6.12
CA SER A 143 22.31 -9.59 -6.14
C SER A 143 21.47 -9.61 -4.86
N ASP A 144 21.31 -8.45 -4.23
CA ASP A 144 20.38 -8.25 -3.11
C ASP A 144 18.91 -8.07 -3.55
N ASP A 145 18.63 -8.12 -4.87
CA ASP A 145 17.28 -8.21 -5.39
C ASP A 145 16.83 -9.68 -5.51
N MET A 146 16.26 -10.19 -4.44
CA MET A 146 15.82 -11.60 -4.35
C MET A 146 14.74 -11.95 -5.39
N GLY A 147 13.99 -10.96 -5.89
CA GLY A 147 12.95 -11.16 -6.89
C GLY A 147 13.51 -11.58 -8.24
N SER A 148 14.54 -10.90 -8.72
CA SER A 148 15.17 -11.19 -10.01
C SER A 148 16.41 -12.10 -9.90
N ALA A 149 17.10 -12.13 -8.76
CA ALA A 149 18.32 -12.91 -8.57
C ALA A 149 18.16 -14.38 -8.95
N ARG A 150 17.05 -15.02 -8.55
CA ARG A 150 16.74 -16.42 -8.86
C ARG A 150 16.66 -16.69 -10.37
N ASN A 151 16.29 -15.68 -11.15
CA ASN A 151 16.21 -15.72 -12.61
C ASN A 151 17.45 -15.09 -13.27
N GLY A 152 18.60 -15.09 -12.60
CA GLY A 152 19.84 -14.50 -13.13
C GLY A 152 19.77 -12.98 -13.29
N GLY A 153 18.97 -12.29 -12.48
CA GLY A 153 18.79 -10.84 -12.49
C GLY A 153 17.83 -10.32 -13.57
N GLU A 154 17.12 -11.19 -14.31
CA GLU A 154 16.24 -10.82 -15.41
C GLU A 154 14.92 -10.22 -14.90
N LEU A 155 14.57 -9.02 -15.40
CA LEU A 155 13.36 -8.28 -15.04
C LEU A 155 12.21 -8.48 -16.04
N GLY A 156 12.49 -9.09 -17.21
CA GLY A 156 11.54 -9.17 -18.30
C GLY A 156 11.34 -7.82 -19.03
N PHE A 157 10.32 -7.74 -19.88
CA PHE A 157 10.02 -6.54 -20.65
C PHE A 157 9.36 -5.45 -19.82
N MET A 158 10.13 -4.40 -19.49
CA MET A 158 9.68 -3.27 -18.68
C MET A 158 9.58 -1.99 -19.50
N GLY A 159 8.48 -1.25 -19.32
CA GLY A 159 8.33 0.11 -19.84
C GLY A 159 9.04 1.14 -18.96
N LYS A 160 9.37 2.30 -19.53
CA LYS A 160 10.12 3.36 -18.83
C LYS A 160 9.47 3.81 -17.52
N GLY A 161 8.14 3.87 -17.46
CA GLY A 161 7.38 4.30 -16.28
C GLY A 161 7.26 3.24 -15.16
N GLN A 162 7.74 2.00 -15.41
CA GLN A 162 7.72 0.91 -14.42
C GLN A 162 9.02 0.80 -13.63
N LEU A 163 10.03 1.60 -13.99
CA LEU A 163 11.37 1.60 -13.41
C LEU A 163 11.64 2.94 -12.73
N VAL A 164 12.52 2.93 -11.72
CA VAL A 164 12.97 4.19 -11.11
C VAL A 164 13.74 5.05 -12.13
N PRO A 165 13.62 6.38 -12.07
CA PRO A 165 14.09 7.28 -13.12
C PRO A 165 15.58 7.09 -13.47
N GLU A 166 16.44 6.90 -12.49
CA GLU A 166 17.89 6.74 -12.67
C GLU A 166 18.21 5.45 -13.44
N PHE A 167 17.56 4.35 -13.06
CA PHE A 167 17.69 3.05 -13.73
C PHE A 167 17.11 3.12 -15.16
N ALA A 168 15.91 3.66 -15.29
CA ALA A 168 15.23 3.79 -16.58
C ALA A 168 16.06 4.62 -17.57
N ASN A 169 16.61 5.77 -17.14
CA ASN A 169 17.39 6.64 -18.01
C ASN A 169 18.65 5.95 -18.53
N GLU A 170 19.35 5.18 -17.69
CA GLU A 170 20.53 4.42 -18.12
C GLU A 170 20.14 3.26 -19.05
N LEU A 171 19.14 2.44 -18.65
CA LEU A 171 18.71 1.29 -19.45
C LEU A 171 18.21 1.70 -20.84
N PHE A 172 17.40 2.76 -20.93
CA PHE A 172 16.83 3.20 -22.21
C PHE A 172 17.83 3.87 -23.14
N ALA A 173 19.00 4.29 -22.63
CA ALA A 173 20.13 4.75 -23.41
C ALA A 173 21.01 3.61 -23.96
N MET A 174 20.83 2.38 -23.46
CA MET A 174 21.59 1.20 -23.92
C MET A 174 20.97 0.60 -25.16
N SER A 175 21.82 0.05 -26.04
CA SER A 175 21.40 -0.67 -27.25
C SER A 175 22.24 -1.90 -27.56
N ASP A 176 23.37 -2.07 -26.89
CA ASP A 176 24.33 -3.16 -27.12
C ASP A 176 24.24 -4.19 -25.99
N PRO A 177 23.83 -5.46 -26.26
CA PRO A 177 23.76 -6.51 -25.25
C PRO A 177 25.12 -6.93 -24.67
N LYS A 178 26.20 -6.62 -25.35
CA LYS A 178 27.57 -6.95 -24.90
C LYS A 178 28.13 -5.92 -23.93
N ARG A 179 27.57 -4.71 -23.94
CA ARG A 179 28.05 -3.61 -23.10
C ARG A 179 27.22 -3.51 -21.80
N LEU A 180 27.91 -3.51 -20.66
CA LEU A 180 27.28 -3.27 -19.37
C LEU A 180 27.15 -1.76 -19.09
N SER A 181 26.18 -1.39 -18.27
CA SER A 181 25.98 0.01 -17.85
C SER A 181 27.17 0.52 -17.03
N ARG A 182 27.20 1.83 -16.82
CA ARG A 182 27.88 2.38 -15.64
C ARG A 182 27.14 1.92 -14.38
N ILE A 183 27.77 2.11 -13.20
CA ILE A 183 27.08 1.87 -11.93
C ILE A 183 26.02 2.95 -11.74
N VAL A 184 24.77 2.52 -11.60
CA VAL A 184 23.62 3.40 -11.39
C VAL A 184 23.27 3.42 -9.91
N GLU A 185 23.17 4.61 -9.35
CA GLU A 185 22.71 4.81 -7.97
C GLU A 185 21.22 5.18 -7.99
N SER A 186 20.41 4.48 -7.20
CA SER A 186 18.99 4.73 -7.02
C SER A 186 18.62 4.70 -5.54
N GLU A 187 17.37 4.96 -5.22
CA GLU A 187 16.86 4.83 -3.85
C GLU A 187 16.95 3.40 -3.29
N TYR A 188 17.07 2.37 -4.14
CA TYR A 188 17.22 0.96 -3.73
C TYR A 188 18.68 0.53 -3.53
N GLY A 189 19.64 1.29 -3.98
CA GLY A 189 21.07 0.98 -3.91
C GLY A 189 21.81 1.19 -5.22
N PHE A 190 22.84 0.37 -5.43
CA PHE A 190 23.73 0.45 -6.59
C PHE A 190 23.44 -0.68 -7.56
N HIS A 191 23.21 -0.33 -8.82
CA HIS A 191 22.85 -1.26 -9.88
C HIS A 191 23.94 -1.35 -10.92
N LEU A 192 24.19 -2.57 -11.41
CA LEU A 192 24.86 -2.86 -12.66
C LEU A 192 23.83 -3.48 -13.60
N ILE A 193 23.68 -2.96 -14.82
CA ILE A 193 22.61 -3.33 -15.75
C ILE A 193 23.21 -3.94 -17.01
N GLN A 194 22.57 -5.02 -17.50
CA GLN A 194 22.82 -5.62 -18.81
C GLN A 194 21.56 -5.50 -19.65
N PHE A 195 21.66 -4.85 -20.80
CA PHE A 195 20.62 -4.84 -21.82
C PHE A 195 20.53 -6.22 -22.49
N ILE A 196 19.33 -6.74 -22.73
CA ILE A 196 19.10 -8.01 -23.47
C ILE A 196 18.50 -7.70 -24.83
N GLU A 197 17.30 -7.18 -24.89
CA GLU A 197 16.59 -6.84 -26.13
C GLU A 197 15.54 -5.75 -25.91
N ARG A 198 15.16 -5.11 -27.03
CA ARG A 198 14.08 -4.10 -27.05
C ARG A 198 12.93 -4.57 -27.92
N ARG A 199 11.70 -4.39 -27.44
CA ARG A 199 10.46 -4.62 -28.21
C ARG A 199 9.55 -3.40 -28.08
N GLY A 200 9.56 -2.57 -29.10
CA GLY A 200 8.82 -1.31 -29.10
C GLY A 200 9.30 -0.37 -28.00
N ASP A 201 8.40 0.02 -27.11
CA ASP A 201 8.63 0.88 -25.95
C ASP A 201 9.08 0.15 -24.68
N LYS A 202 9.26 -1.18 -24.74
CA LYS A 202 9.70 -2.02 -23.62
C LYS A 202 11.08 -2.59 -23.86
N ILE A 203 11.85 -2.73 -22.79
CA ILE A 203 13.19 -3.31 -22.80
C ILE A 203 13.26 -4.47 -21.80
N ASN A 204 13.83 -5.60 -22.25
CA ASN A 204 14.24 -6.67 -21.36
C ASN A 204 15.70 -6.45 -20.94
N CYS A 205 15.96 -6.60 -19.63
CA CYS A 205 17.27 -6.42 -19.06
C CYS A 205 17.51 -7.37 -17.89
N ARG A 206 18.80 -7.48 -17.51
CA ARG A 206 19.23 -8.05 -16.23
C ARG A 206 19.87 -6.98 -15.38
N HIS A 207 19.80 -7.13 -14.07
CA HIS A 207 20.53 -6.28 -13.16
C HIS A 207 21.14 -7.05 -11.97
N ILE A 208 22.19 -6.47 -11.42
CA ILE A 208 22.75 -6.82 -10.10
C ILE A 208 22.52 -5.61 -9.22
N LEU A 209 21.79 -5.79 -8.13
CA LEU A 209 21.58 -4.78 -7.11
C LEU A 209 22.44 -5.10 -5.90
N LEU A 210 23.24 -4.14 -5.44
CA LEU A 210 23.85 -4.18 -4.11
C LEU A 210 23.20 -3.11 -3.24
N LYS A 211 22.52 -3.57 -2.18
CA LYS A 211 21.90 -2.69 -1.19
C LYS A 211 22.94 -2.23 -0.16
N PRO A 212 22.89 -0.97 0.27
CA PRO A 212 23.70 -0.49 1.35
C PRO A 212 23.42 -1.29 2.64
N LYS A 213 24.43 -1.96 3.17
CA LYS A 213 24.38 -2.54 4.51
C LYS A 213 24.92 -1.51 5.49
N ILE A 214 24.02 -0.91 6.25
CA ILE A 214 24.35 0.12 7.21
C ILE A 214 25.21 -0.49 8.32
N SER A 215 26.42 0.04 8.52
CA SER A 215 27.33 -0.42 9.56
C SER A 215 26.78 -0.13 10.97
N ILE A 216 27.24 -0.93 11.95
CA ILE A 216 26.91 -0.71 13.37
C ILE A 216 27.34 0.70 13.80
N GLU A 217 28.48 1.16 13.33
CA GLU A 217 29.02 2.50 13.62
C GLU A 217 28.13 3.62 13.07
N ALA A 218 27.63 3.48 11.84
CA ALA A 218 26.70 4.45 11.24
C ALA A 218 25.37 4.50 12.02
N LYS A 219 24.86 3.34 12.45
CA LYS A 219 23.67 3.27 13.32
C LYS A 219 23.91 3.97 14.65
N GLN A 220 25.04 3.68 15.30
CA GLN A 220 25.38 4.26 16.60
C GLN A 220 25.50 5.79 16.50
N LYS A 221 26.21 6.31 15.51
CA LYS A 221 26.33 7.77 15.26
C LYS A 221 24.97 8.44 15.03
N THR A 222 24.08 7.74 14.30
CA THR A 222 22.73 8.30 14.05
C THR A 222 21.90 8.30 15.32
N LYS A 223 22.01 7.27 16.15
CA LYS A 223 21.35 7.22 17.46
C LYS A 223 21.85 8.34 18.38
N GLU A 224 23.16 8.52 18.53
CA GLU A 224 23.77 9.59 19.33
C GLU A 224 23.33 11.00 18.87
N LYS A 225 23.23 11.18 17.55
CA LYS A 225 22.68 12.41 16.97
C LYS A 225 21.23 12.62 17.36
N LEU A 226 20.38 11.58 17.31
CA LEU A 226 18.99 11.67 17.73
C LEU A 226 18.85 11.89 19.24
N ASP A 227 19.67 11.24 20.06
CA ASP A 227 19.71 11.47 21.52
C ASP A 227 19.99 12.95 21.83
N SER A 228 20.92 13.56 21.10
CA SER A 228 21.23 14.99 21.23
C SER A 228 20.04 15.88 20.83
N ILE A 229 19.32 15.51 19.75
CA ILE A 229 18.13 16.24 19.30
C ILE A 229 16.99 16.08 20.31
N VAL A 230 16.75 14.87 20.82
CA VAL A 230 15.73 14.61 21.86
C VAL A 230 16.00 15.44 23.11
N THR A 231 17.26 15.60 23.51
CA THR A 231 17.63 16.46 24.62
C THR A 231 17.24 17.93 24.36
N LEU A 232 17.42 18.44 23.14
CA LEU A 232 16.99 19.78 22.77
C LEU A 232 15.45 19.91 22.77
N LEU A 233 14.75 18.88 22.29
CA LEU A 233 13.28 18.82 22.30
C LEU A 233 12.72 18.80 23.74
N ARG A 234 13.25 17.92 24.59
CA ARG A 234 12.84 17.79 26.00
C ARG A 234 13.13 19.08 26.83
N THR A 235 14.16 19.84 26.45
CA THR A 235 14.50 21.12 27.11
C THR A 235 13.83 22.33 26.46
N ASN A 236 12.91 22.12 25.52
CA ASN A 236 12.22 23.16 24.73
C ASN A 236 13.16 24.16 24.03
N LYS A 237 14.40 23.75 23.71
CA LYS A 237 15.36 24.58 22.93
C LYS A 237 15.12 24.43 21.43
N MET A 238 14.30 23.47 21.01
CA MET A 238 13.89 23.20 19.64
C MET A 238 12.47 22.63 19.64
N THR A 239 11.66 23.01 18.68
CA THR A 239 10.32 22.42 18.47
C THR A 239 10.41 21.15 17.65
N MET A 240 9.39 20.29 17.72
CA MET A 240 9.31 19.07 16.88
C MET A 240 9.30 19.44 15.40
N GLU A 241 8.55 20.47 15.00
CA GLU A 241 8.49 20.97 13.64
C GLU A 241 9.86 21.40 13.10
N GLU A 242 10.61 22.17 13.87
CA GLU A 242 11.98 22.60 13.51
C GLU A 242 12.92 21.39 13.37
N ALA A 243 12.83 20.42 14.29
CA ALA A 243 13.65 19.22 14.26
C ALA A 243 13.34 18.37 13.02
N VAL A 244 12.06 18.17 12.71
CA VAL A 244 11.60 17.42 11.53
C VAL A 244 12.04 18.12 10.25
N ALA A 245 11.81 19.42 10.12
CA ALA A 245 12.20 20.18 8.92
C ALA A 245 13.70 20.13 8.66
N LYS A 246 14.51 20.16 9.73
CA LYS A 246 15.98 20.23 9.64
C LYS A 246 16.65 18.86 9.49
N TYR A 247 16.13 17.84 10.17
CA TYR A 247 16.84 16.55 10.32
C TYR A 247 16.12 15.33 9.77
N SER A 248 14.77 15.36 9.63
CA SER A 248 14.03 14.20 9.17
C SER A 248 14.37 13.86 7.70
N THR A 249 14.62 12.58 7.46
CA THR A 249 14.78 12.01 6.12
C THR A 249 13.50 11.35 5.63
N ASP A 250 12.50 11.20 6.50
CA ASP A 250 11.24 10.60 6.16
C ASP A 250 10.40 11.54 5.28
N LYS A 251 10.13 11.11 4.05
CA LYS A 251 9.41 11.93 3.07
C LYS A 251 7.91 12.00 3.34
N ASP A 252 7.38 10.98 4.00
CA ASP A 252 5.93 10.82 4.20
C ASP A 252 5.42 11.80 5.28
N THR A 253 6.21 12.04 6.33
CA THR A 253 5.81 12.89 7.46
C THR A 253 6.50 14.25 7.50
N ARG A 254 7.64 14.42 6.80
CA ARG A 254 8.46 15.64 6.87
C ARG A 254 7.69 16.90 6.51
N ASN A 255 6.84 16.84 5.49
CA ASN A 255 6.08 18.01 5.01
C ASN A 255 4.88 18.33 5.91
N ASN A 256 4.55 17.45 6.86
CA ASN A 256 3.47 17.59 7.82
C ASN A 256 4.00 17.71 9.26
N ALA A 257 5.15 18.38 9.44
CA ALA A 257 5.79 18.59 10.75
C ALA A 257 6.01 17.28 11.55
N GLY A 258 6.17 16.18 10.88
CA GLY A 258 6.30 14.86 11.47
C GLY A 258 4.99 14.14 11.77
N LEU A 259 3.84 14.79 11.63
CA LEU A 259 2.54 14.19 11.93
C LEU A 259 2.25 13.05 10.94
N MET A 260 2.00 11.87 11.50
CA MET A 260 1.63 10.69 10.71
C MET A 260 0.19 10.80 10.23
N GLU A 261 -0.06 10.30 9.02
CA GLU A 261 -1.38 10.26 8.39
C GLU A 261 -1.83 8.81 8.17
N ASN A 262 -3.07 8.52 8.55
CA ASN A 262 -3.67 7.21 8.40
C ASN A 262 -4.23 7.08 6.97
N MET A 263 -3.56 6.28 6.15
CA MET A 263 -3.93 6.07 4.75
C MET A 263 -5.32 5.45 4.54
N LYS A 264 -5.96 4.91 5.59
CA LYS A 264 -7.29 4.31 5.49
C LYS A 264 -8.41 5.34 5.47
N ASP A 265 -8.26 6.41 6.25
CA ASP A 265 -9.31 7.42 6.45
C ASP A 265 -8.83 8.86 6.29
N GLY A 266 -7.55 9.07 5.98
CA GLY A 266 -6.94 10.39 5.80
C GLY A 266 -6.85 11.20 7.10
N SER A 267 -7.05 10.59 8.27
CA SER A 267 -6.95 11.26 9.57
C SER A 267 -5.53 11.15 10.12
N SER A 268 -5.23 11.95 11.15
CA SER A 268 -3.99 11.80 11.94
C SER A 268 -4.14 10.82 13.11
N LYS A 269 -5.32 10.22 13.30
CA LYS A 269 -5.65 9.38 14.44
C LYS A 269 -5.49 7.89 14.12
N PHE A 270 -4.77 7.19 14.98
CA PHE A 270 -4.51 5.77 14.83
C PHE A 270 -4.98 4.99 16.06
N GLU A 271 -5.58 3.84 15.83
CA GLU A 271 -5.59 2.78 16.84
C GLU A 271 -4.20 2.16 16.92
N TYR A 272 -3.77 1.72 18.11
CA TYR A 272 -2.43 1.14 18.27
C TYR A 272 -2.14 -0.03 17.31
N GLN A 273 -3.17 -0.80 16.96
CA GLN A 273 -3.06 -1.93 16.03
C GLN A 273 -2.85 -1.50 14.56
N ALA A 274 -3.21 -0.26 14.22
CA ALA A 274 -3.04 0.30 12.88
C ALA A 274 -1.68 0.98 12.68
N LEU A 275 -0.91 1.19 13.76
CA LEU A 275 0.44 1.73 13.70
C LEU A 275 1.46 0.64 13.32
N PRO A 276 2.58 1.01 12.67
CA PRO A 276 3.74 0.12 12.55
C PRO A 276 4.15 -0.43 13.93
N ALA A 277 4.51 -1.71 13.99
CA ALA A 277 4.74 -2.42 15.26
C ALA A 277 5.74 -1.74 16.19
N ASP A 278 6.83 -1.19 15.64
CA ASP A 278 7.87 -0.52 16.43
C ASP A 278 7.37 0.81 17.02
N ILE A 279 6.59 1.57 16.25
CA ILE A 279 5.96 2.82 16.70
C ILE A 279 4.89 2.51 17.76
N SER A 280 4.04 1.50 17.51
CA SER A 280 3.02 1.09 18.47
C SER A 280 3.63 0.69 19.82
N ARG A 281 4.72 -0.09 19.79
CA ARG A 281 5.46 -0.50 21.00
C ARG A 281 6.03 0.69 21.74
N ALA A 282 6.63 1.64 21.03
CA ALA A 282 7.20 2.85 21.63
C ALA A 282 6.12 3.75 22.25
N ALA A 283 4.98 3.93 21.55
CA ALA A 283 3.91 4.84 21.97
C ALA A 283 3.05 4.31 23.11
N TYR A 284 2.99 2.99 23.32
CA TYR A 284 2.00 2.34 24.19
C TYR A 284 1.98 2.87 25.64
N ASN A 285 3.18 3.08 26.22
CA ASN A 285 3.33 3.54 27.61
C ASN A 285 3.64 5.03 27.74
N MET A 286 3.56 5.80 26.63
CA MET A 286 3.89 7.23 26.65
C MET A 286 2.71 8.08 27.11
N ASN A 287 3.04 9.18 27.77
CA ASN A 287 2.10 10.26 28.09
C ASN A 287 2.04 11.28 26.95
N VAL A 288 0.92 12.00 26.86
CA VAL A 288 0.77 13.08 25.88
C VAL A 288 1.86 14.15 26.08
N GLY A 289 2.53 14.51 25.00
CA GLY A 289 3.65 15.44 24.97
C GLY A 289 5.02 14.80 25.19
N GLU A 290 5.08 13.53 25.57
CA GLU A 290 6.32 12.80 25.83
C GLU A 290 7.03 12.39 24.53
N PHE A 291 8.37 12.34 24.58
CA PHE A 291 9.24 11.85 23.50
C PHE A 291 9.78 10.47 23.86
N SER A 292 9.76 9.55 22.90
CA SER A 292 10.39 8.24 23.06
C SER A 292 11.92 8.34 23.16
N GLU A 293 12.55 7.27 23.59
CA GLU A 293 13.96 7.05 23.29
C GLU A 293 14.14 6.71 21.81
N PRO A 294 15.32 7.00 21.20
CA PRO A 294 15.61 6.61 19.84
C PRO A 294 15.55 5.09 19.64
N PHE A 295 14.83 4.64 18.63
CA PHE A 295 14.71 3.24 18.24
C PHE A 295 14.89 3.06 16.72
N PHE A 296 15.21 1.83 16.30
CA PHE A 296 15.32 1.50 14.88
C PHE A 296 14.03 0.89 14.39
N MET A 297 13.62 1.28 13.18
CA MET A 297 12.46 0.75 12.47
C MET A 297 12.72 0.73 10.96
N GLU A 298 11.88 0.04 10.21
CA GLU A 298 11.84 0.15 8.75
C GLU A 298 10.82 1.18 8.31
N ASN A 299 11.21 2.05 7.37
CA ASN A 299 10.29 3.00 6.76
C ASN A 299 9.41 2.32 5.70
N SER A 300 8.49 3.08 5.06
CA SER A 300 7.58 2.60 4.00
C SER A 300 8.31 1.98 2.79
N LYS A 301 9.60 2.26 2.61
CA LYS A 301 10.46 1.75 1.54
C LYS A 301 11.32 0.54 1.93
N GLY A 302 11.18 0.05 3.16
CA GLY A 302 12.00 -1.04 3.69
C GLY A 302 13.43 -0.63 4.07
N HIS A 303 13.70 0.69 4.19
CA HIS A 303 15.00 1.18 4.68
C HIS A 303 14.99 1.27 6.20
N GLN A 304 16.08 0.86 6.82
CA GLN A 304 16.26 1.01 8.26
C GLN A 304 16.54 2.46 8.63
N VAL A 305 15.71 3.02 9.49
CA VAL A 305 15.83 4.38 10.03
C VAL A 305 15.92 4.35 11.54
N CYS A 306 16.61 5.33 12.13
CA CYS A 306 16.55 5.61 13.55
C CYS A 306 15.48 6.66 13.78
N ALA A 307 14.52 6.39 14.65
CA ALA A 307 13.33 7.18 14.83
C ALA A 307 13.12 7.59 16.29
N VAL A 308 12.50 8.73 16.48
CA VAL A 308 11.93 9.22 17.74
C VAL A 308 10.50 9.65 17.46
N ILE A 309 9.60 9.33 18.35
CA ILE A 309 8.22 9.77 18.27
C ILE A 309 7.87 10.69 19.43
N ARG A 310 6.91 11.56 19.19
CA ARG A 310 6.19 12.32 20.21
C ARG A 310 4.74 11.89 20.20
N LEU A 311 4.19 11.56 21.35
CA LEU A 311 2.76 11.35 21.50
C LEU A 311 2.07 12.72 21.56
N LYS A 312 1.45 13.12 20.44
CA LYS A 312 0.82 14.46 20.32
C LYS A 312 -0.50 14.54 21.05
N SER A 313 -1.34 13.54 20.87
CA SER A 313 -2.63 13.43 21.55
C SER A 313 -2.99 11.96 21.80
N LYS A 314 -3.85 11.74 22.77
CA LYS A 314 -4.42 10.44 23.11
C LYS A 314 -5.89 10.63 23.48
N THR A 315 -6.77 9.93 22.77
CA THR A 315 -8.18 9.83 23.13
C THR A 315 -8.39 8.46 23.74
N GLU A 316 -8.73 8.42 25.02
CA GLU A 316 -8.96 7.13 25.70
C GLU A 316 -10.21 6.43 25.15
N GLN A 317 -10.26 5.11 25.33
CA GLN A 317 -11.44 4.33 25.00
C GLN A 317 -12.66 4.89 25.71
N HIS A 318 -13.71 5.14 24.98
CA HIS A 318 -14.96 5.68 25.52
C HIS A 318 -16.17 5.15 24.75
N ARG A 319 -17.36 5.28 25.34
CA ARG A 319 -18.59 5.08 24.60
C ARG A 319 -18.78 6.27 23.65
N ALA A 320 -19.17 5.98 22.41
CA ALA A 320 -19.32 6.99 21.38
C ALA A 320 -20.17 8.17 21.89
N SER A 321 -19.80 9.39 21.52
CA SER A 321 -20.52 10.61 21.87
C SER A 321 -20.72 11.51 20.64
N LEU A 322 -21.82 12.27 20.60
CA LEU A 322 -22.07 13.22 19.50
C LEU A 322 -21.03 14.34 19.43
N GLU A 323 -20.41 14.70 20.56
CA GLU A 323 -19.43 15.77 20.62
C GLU A 323 -18.09 15.36 20.03
N GLN A 324 -17.65 14.13 20.31
CA GLN A 324 -16.33 13.63 19.92
C GLN A 324 -16.35 12.80 18.64
N ASP A 325 -17.46 12.06 18.37
CA ASP A 325 -17.54 11.04 17.34
C ASP A 325 -18.57 11.35 16.26
N TYR A 326 -18.95 12.61 16.10
CA TYR A 326 -19.98 13.03 15.14
C TYR A 326 -19.75 12.49 13.72
N GLN A 327 -18.49 12.52 13.21
CA GLN A 327 -18.20 12.04 11.86
C GLN A 327 -18.39 10.54 11.74
N MET A 328 -17.99 9.78 12.75
CA MET A 328 -18.23 8.32 12.80
C MET A 328 -19.72 8.03 12.82
N MET A 329 -20.48 8.73 13.67
CA MET A 329 -21.93 8.57 13.74
C MET A 329 -22.61 8.94 12.44
N LYS A 330 -22.19 10.02 11.81
CA LYS A 330 -22.68 10.45 10.49
C LYS A 330 -22.43 9.35 9.43
N ALA A 331 -21.26 8.73 9.43
CA ALA A 331 -20.94 7.64 8.51
C ALA A 331 -21.85 6.41 8.75
N ILE A 332 -22.09 6.04 10.01
CA ILE A 332 -23.02 4.94 10.37
C ILE A 332 -24.43 5.24 9.90
N VAL A 333 -24.93 6.45 10.14
CA VAL A 333 -26.27 6.86 9.71
C VAL A 333 -26.39 6.89 8.18
N GLN A 334 -25.33 7.35 7.49
CA GLN A 334 -25.27 7.35 6.03
C GLN A 334 -25.34 5.92 5.48
N GLU A 335 -24.57 5.00 6.05
CA GLU A 335 -24.55 3.61 5.63
C GLU A 335 -25.90 2.93 5.87
N LYS A 336 -26.50 3.09 7.06
CA LYS A 336 -27.85 2.57 7.33
C LYS A 336 -28.92 3.14 6.38
N LYS A 337 -28.85 4.43 6.07
CA LYS A 337 -29.77 5.06 5.10
C LYS A 337 -29.55 4.51 3.70
N ASN A 338 -28.29 4.35 3.28
CA ASN A 338 -27.96 3.77 1.99
C ASN A 338 -28.47 2.34 1.88
N GLN A 339 -28.23 1.52 2.90
CA GLN A 339 -28.71 0.15 2.94
C GLN A 339 -30.26 0.09 2.85
N THR A 340 -30.96 0.88 3.66
CA THR A 340 -32.44 0.95 3.62
C THR A 340 -32.96 1.40 2.26
N THR A 341 -32.32 2.40 1.65
CA THR A 341 -32.68 2.90 0.31
C THR A 341 -32.50 1.81 -0.74
N LEU A 342 -31.38 1.09 -0.68
CA LEU A 342 -31.09 -0.02 -1.59
C LEU A 342 -32.09 -1.17 -1.41
N GLU A 343 -32.39 -1.57 -0.19
CA GLU A 343 -33.35 -2.62 0.10
C GLU A 343 -34.75 -2.26 -0.40
N ASN A 344 -35.20 -1.03 -0.18
CA ASN A 344 -36.49 -0.55 -0.68
C ASN A 344 -36.55 -0.51 -2.20
N TRP A 345 -35.44 -0.09 -2.84
CA TRP A 345 -35.30 -0.10 -4.29
C TRP A 345 -35.38 -1.52 -4.85
N ILE A 346 -34.66 -2.49 -4.23
CA ILE A 346 -34.68 -3.90 -4.63
C ILE A 346 -36.11 -4.44 -4.51
N LYS A 347 -36.81 -4.25 -3.37
CA LYS A 347 -38.21 -4.69 -3.16
C LYS A 347 -39.15 -4.12 -4.22
N LYS A 348 -38.98 -2.82 -4.55
CA LYS A 348 -39.78 -2.19 -5.60
C LYS A 348 -39.49 -2.83 -6.98
N LYS A 349 -38.19 -3.02 -7.32
CA LYS A 349 -37.79 -3.63 -8.59
C LYS A 349 -38.21 -5.09 -8.71
N GLN A 350 -38.23 -5.87 -7.63
CA GLN A 350 -38.75 -7.23 -7.63
C GLN A 350 -40.25 -7.27 -8.04
N GLY A 351 -41.04 -6.29 -7.61
CA GLY A 351 -42.44 -6.18 -8.00
C GLY A 351 -42.68 -5.71 -9.44
N GLU A 352 -41.75 -4.95 -10.00
CA GLU A 352 -41.84 -4.38 -11.35
C GLU A 352 -41.17 -5.26 -12.44
N THR A 353 -40.30 -6.18 -12.05
CA THR A 353 -39.49 -6.97 -12.98
C THR A 353 -39.97 -8.41 -13.00
N TYR A 354 -40.19 -8.94 -14.19
CA TYR A 354 -40.46 -10.37 -14.34
C TYR A 354 -39.20 -11.18 -13.99
N THR A 355 -39.33 -12.00 -12.95
CA THR A 355 -38.26 -12.91 -12.52
C THR A 355 -38.78 -14.34 -12.58
N ARG A 356 -37.95 -15.25 -13.10
CA ARG A 356 -38.24 -16.69 -13.13
C ARG A 356 -37.15 -17.43 -12.37
N ILE A 357 -37.47 -18.06 -11.27
CA ILE A 357 -36.56 -18.86 -10.48
C ILE A 357 -37.04 -20.31 -10.50
N SER A 358 -36.13 -21.26 -10.71
CA SER A 358 -36.46 -22.70 -10.66
C SER A 358 -37.05 -23.07 -9.32
N SER A 359 -38.12 -23.91 -9.34
CA SER A 359 -38.77 -24.46 -8.14
C SER A 359 -37.78 -25.22 -7.24
N ASP A 360 -36.73 -25.79 -7.80
CA ASP A 360 -35.68 -26.51 -7.05
C ASP A 360 -34.95 -25.61 -6.03
N LEU A 361 -34.94 -24.29 -6.26
CA LEU A 361 -34.34 -23.30 -5.40
C LEU A 361 -35.30 -22.69 -4.38
N LYS A 362 -36.56 -23.15 -4.30
CA LYS A 362 -37.57 -22.62 -3.40
C LYS A 362 -37.21 -22.79 -1.91
N GLY A 363 -36.43 -23.80 -1.58
CA GLY A 363 -35.94 -24.07 -0.22
C GLY A 363 -34.67 -23.32 0.19
N CYS A 364 -34.09 -22.49 -0.69
CA CYS A 364 -32.93 -21.70 -0.36
C CYS A 364 -33.31 -20.49 0.52
N ASP A 365 -32.40 -20.15 1.43
CA ASP A 365 -32.53 -18.93 2.25
C ASP A 365 -32.14 -17.70 1.40
N TRP A 366 -33.15 -17.00 0.91
CA TRP A 366 -32.99 -15.82 0.06
C TRP A 366 -32.92 -14.56 0.91
N LYS A 367 -31.87 -13.79 0.75
CA LYS A 367 -31.67 -12.51 1.44
C LYS A 367 -32.84 -11.55 1.30
N TYR A 368 -33.50 -11.57 0.14
CA TYR A 368 -34.72 -10.79 -0.15
C TYR A 368 -35.87 -11.74 -0.43
N GLY A 369 -36.97 -11.61 0.33
CA GLY A 369 -38.21 -12.39 0.12
C GLY A 369 -38.96 -11.99 -1.15
N ASN A 370 -40.10 -12.65 -1.41
CA ASN A 370 -41.03 -12.34 -2.51
C ASN A 370 -40.53 -12.62 -3.94
N TRP A 371 -39.66 -13.63 -4.10
CA TRP A 371 -39.32 -14.12 -5.42
C TRP A 371 -40.44 -14.99 -5.99
N ASN A 372 -40.74 -14.81 -7.29
CA ASN A 372 -41.72 -15.66 -7.99
C ASN A 372 -41.03 -16.95 -8.45
N PHE A 373 -41.45 -18.07 -7.87
CA PHE A 373 -40.98 -19.39 -8.29
C PHE A 373 -42.00 -19.97 -9.30
N SER A 374 -41.53 -20.47 -10.43
CA SER A 374 -42.36 -21.13 -11.41
C SER A 374 -41.90 -22.58 -11.59
N ASP A 375 -42.85 -23.50 -11.56
CA ASP A 375 -42.66 -24.82 -12.09
C ASP A 375 -42.46 -24.71 -13.61
N LYS A 376 -41.65 -25.61 -14.20
CA LYS A 376 -41.32 -25.60 -15.62
C LYS A 376 -42.55 -25.59 -16.50
#